data_d8df9276942ef8b13bbeb3210f4e434f
#
_entry.id   d8df9276942ef8b13bbeb3210f4e434f
#
_cell.length_a   1.000
_cell.length_b   1.000
_cell.length_c   1.000
_cell.angle_alpha   90.00
_cell.angle_beta   90.00
_cell.angle_gamma   90.00
#
_symmetry.space_group_name_H-M   'P 1'
#
loop_
_entity.id
_entity.type
_entity.pdbx_description
1 polymer ?
#
loop_
_entity_poly.entity_id
_entity_poly.type
_entity_poly.pdbx_seq_one_letter_code
_entity_poly.pdbx_strand_id
1 'polypeptide(L)'
;VGGGTAGWMTAATLIKAFPNKKITLIESDDIPTIGVGESTTQFFRDWTLEMNLPDNWMDECEATYKYSVKFKNFSEYGDFHYPFWDGGAPSNSSCDILEWFFHYRATNGNPQVSFAEWMTPYWRIIEENKVVTNDFESFKAYKNAGYHLDAVKFANMLRRDFCIPRGVVHHIDTIKDCIKDTDGNIASLVGEKDI
;
A
#
# COMPACT_ATOMS: atom_id res chain seq x y z
N VAL A 1 -17.36 9.42 -1.34
CA VAL A 1 -16.98 10.71 -1.91
C VAL A 1 -15.47 10.85 -1.91
N GLY A 2 -14.90 11.31 -3.04
CA GLY A 2 -13.48 11.46 -3.29
C GLY A 2 -12.94 10.44 -4.30
N GLY A 3 -12.31 10.94 -5.39
CA GLY A 3 -11.82 10.17 -6.53
C GLY A 3 -10.31 9.95 -6.56
N GLY A 4 -9.61 10.24 -5.48
CA GLY A 4 -8.20 9.89 -5.36
C GLY A 4 -7.96 8.39 -5.21
N THR A 5 -6.71 7.99 -5.08
CA THR A 5 -6.30 6.58 -4.93
C THR A 5 -7.10 5.84 -3.85
N ALA A 6 -7.29 6.45 -2.68
CA ALA A 6 -8.06 5.85 -1.59
C ALA A 6 -9.53 5.61 -1.95
N GLY A 7 -10.16 6.55 -2.66
CA GLY A 7 -11.54 6.41 -3.10
C GLY A 7 -11.73 5.26 -4.09
N TRP A 8 -10.88 5.17 -5.11
CA TRP A 8 -10.95 4.10 -6.10
C TRP A 8 -10.56 2.73 -5.52
N MET A 9 -9.58 2.67 -4.60
CA MET A 9 -9.30 1.43 -3.86
C MET A 9 -10.49 0.99 -3.01
N THR A 10 -11.15 1.92 -2.32
CA THR A 10 -12.36 1.63 -1.55
C THR A 10 -13.48 1.12 -2.45
N ALA A 11 -13.74 1.78 -3.58
CA ALA A 11 -14.75 1.35 -4.55
C ALA A 11 -14.46 -0.04 -5.10
N ALA A 12 -13.19 -0.33 -5.43
CA ALA A 12 -12.74 -1.64 -5.91
C ALA A 12 -12.98 -2.74 -4.85
N THR A 13 -12.61 -2.47 -3.60
CA THR A 13 -12.82 -3.40 -2.49
C THR A 13 -14.31 -3.66 -2.26
N LEU A 14 -15.11 -2.61 -2.24
CA LEU A 14 -16.56 -2.73 -2.00
C LEU A 14 -17.28 -3.47 -3.13
N ILE A 15 -17.00 -3.16 -4.40
CA ILE A 15 -17.68 -3.83 -5.51
C ILE A 15 -17.29 -5.31 -5.60
N LYS A 16 -16.07 -5.66 -5.20
CA LYS A 16 -15.65 -7.06 -5.12
C LYS A 16 -16.31 -7.79 -3.95
N ALA A 17 -16.32 -7.20 -2.77
CA ALA A 17 -16.91 -7.80 -1.58
C ALA A 17 -18.45 -7.88 -1.64
N PHE A 18 -19.09 -6.93 -2.31
CA PHE A 18 -20.53 -6.79 -2.38
C PHE A 18 -21.03 -6.61 -3.83
N PRO A 19 -20.87 -7.61 -4.71
CA PRO A 19 -21.18 -7.48 -6.15
C PRO A 19 -22.64 -7.17 -6.46
N ASN A 20 -23.55 -7.42 -5.51
CA ASN A 20 -24.97 -7.14 -5.65
C ASN A 20 -25.39 -5.77 -5.07
N LYS A 21 -24.46 -4.99 -4.55
CA LYS A 21 -24.73 -3.64 -4.04
C LYS A 21 -24.42 -2.60 -5.08
N LYS A 22 -25.23 -1.55 -5.12
CA LYS A 22 -24.95 -0.36 -5.94
C LYS A 22 -23.85 0.44 -5.23
N ILE A 23 -22.69 0.55 -5.87
CA ILE A 23 -21.58 1.37 -5.41
C ILE A 23 -21.50 2.60 -6.30
N THR A 24 -21.52 3.78 -5.68
CA THR A 24 -21.39 5.05 -6.39
C THR A 24 -20.17 5.79 -5.83
N LEU A 25 -19.28 6.22 -6.71
CA LEU A 25 -18.18 7.10 -6.37
C LEU A 25 -18.46 8.49 -6.95
N ILE A 26 -18.30 9.52 -6.14
CA ILE A 26 -18.49 10.92 -6.52
C ILE A 26 -17.17 11.65 -6.30
N GLU A 27 -16.71 12.36 -7.34
CA GLU A 27 -15.50 13.19 -7.25
C GLU A 27 -15.71 14.54 -7.96
N SER A 28 -14.94 15.54 -7.56
CA SER A 28 -14.97 16.86 -8.16
C SER A 28 -13.94 16.98 -9.27
N ASP A 29 -14.31 17.63 -10.39
CA ASP A 29 -13.36 18.02 -11.44
C ASP A 29 -12.49 19.21 -11.01
N ASP A 30 -12.96 19.99 -10.02
CA ASP A 30 -12.28 21.21 -9.57
C ASP A 30 -11.19 20.93 -8.52
N ILE A 31 -11.22 19.73 -7.90
CA ILE A 31 -10.27 19.33 -6.86
C ILE A 31 -9.32 18.28 -7.46
N PRO A 32 -8.09 18.67 -7.83
CA PRO A 32 -7.15 17.74 -8.42
C PRO A 32 -6.74 16.67 -7.41
N THR A 33 -6.50 15.46 -7.91
CA THR A 33 -5.89 14.41 -7.09
C THR A 33 -4.49 14.86 -6.66
N ILE A 34 -4.29 14.97 -5.35
CA ILE A 34 -2.97 15.24 -4.78
C ILE A 34 -2.22 13.91 -4.77
N GLY A 35 -1.53 13.63 -5.86
CA GLY A 35 -0.75 12.42 -5.97
C GLY A 35 0.52 12.72 -6.75
N VAL A 36 1.65 12.65 -6.06
CA VAL A 36 2.98 12.78 -6.69
C VAL A 36 3.65 11.44 -6.86
N GLY A 37 3.25 10.42 -6.26
CA GLY A 37 3.81 9.09 -6.20
C GLY A 37 3.58 8.52 -4.81
N GLU A 38 3.24 7.27 -4.77
CA GLU A 38 2.94 6.57 -3.53
C GLU A 38 4.01 5.55 -3.22
N SER A 39 4.33 5.47 -1.93
CA SER A 39 5.24 4.49 -1.39
C SER A 39 4.48 3.62 -0.40
N THR A 40 4.26 2.37 -0.76
CA THR A 40 3.41 1.46 0.00
C THR A 40 4.20 0.58 0.97
N THR A 41 3.47 -0.22 1.74
CA THR A 41 3.99 -1.30 2.57
C THR A 41 3.66 -2.65 1.95
N GLN A 42 4.16 -3.73 2.55
CA GLN A 42 3.87 -5.11 2.11
C GLN A 42 2.37 -5.45 2.09
N PHE A 43 1.56 -4.88 2.97
CA PHE A 43 0.11 -5.12 3.01
C PHE A 43 -0.62 -4.68 1.74
N PHE A 44 -0.10 -3.67 1.05
CA PHE A 44 -0.65 -3.25 -0.24
C PHE A 44 -0.51 -4.35 -1.29
N ARG A 45 0.57 -5.12 -1.26
CA ARG A 45 0.75 -6.26 -2.14
C ARG A 45 -0.32 -7.33 -1.93
N ASP A 46 -0.62 -7.65 -0.67
CA ASP A 46 -1.67 -8.63 -0.37
C ASP A 46 -3.01 -8.17 -0.93
N TRP A 47 -3.31 -6.88 -0.81
CA TRP A 47 -4.49 -6.28 -1.42
C TRP A 47 -4.47 -6.38 -2.95
N THR A 48 -3.34 -6.12 -3.63
CA THR A 48 -3.27 -6.25 -5.11
C THR A 48 -3.52 -7.67 -5.59
N LEU A 49 -3.00 -8.66 -4.87
CA LEU A 49 -3.24 -10.08 -5.14
C LEU A 49 -4.71 -10.47 -4.89
N GLU A 50 -5.26 -10.02 -3.76
CA GLU A 50 -6.67 -10.25 -3.46
C GLU A 50 -7.57 -9.63 -4.52
N MET A 51 -7.28 -8.42 -5.00
CA MET A 51 -8.04 -7.77 -6.06
C MET A 51 -7.92 -8.50 -7.40
N ASN A 52 -6.90 -9.30 -7.60
CA ASN A 52 -6.59 -9.94 -8.88
C ASN A 52 -6.51 -8.91 -10.00
N LEU A 53 -5.62 -7.93 -9.80
CA LEU A 53 -5.37 -6.86 -10.77
C LEU A 53 -4.84 -7.43 -12.09
N PRO A 54 -4.97 -6.71 -13.22
CA PRO A 54 -4.39 -7.13 -14.50
C PRO A 54 -2.88 -7.38 -14.38
N ASP A 55 -2.35 -8.37 -15.11
CA ASP A 55 -0.93 -8.76 -15.02
C ASP A 55 0.05 -7.62 -15.31
N ASN A 56 -0.37 -6.66 -16.15
CA ASN A 56 0.44 -5.51 -16.53
C ASN A 56 0.26 -4.27 -15.64
N TRP A 57 -0.44 -4.39 -14.50
CA TRP A 57 -0.75 -3.23 -13.66
C TRP A 57 0.52 -2.49 -13.18
N MET A 58 1.61 -3.22 -12.94
CA MET A 58 2.85 -2.60 -12.49
C MET A 58 3.47 -1.73 -13.59
N ASP A 59 3.50 -2.19 -14.83
CA ASP A 59 4.04 -1.43 -15.95
C ASP A 59 3.18 -0.19 -16.22
N GLU A 60 1.88 -0.35 -16.19
CA GLU A 60 0.95 0.76 -16.42
C GLU A 60 1.04 1.84 -15.36
N CYS A 61 1.25 1.45 -14.11
CA CYS A 61 1.36 2.38 -12.97
C CYS A 61 2.81 2.79 -12.68
N GLU A 62 3.77 2.44 -13.55
CA GLU A 62 5.20 2.68 -13.32
C GLU A 62 5.68 2.17 -11.96
N ALA A 63 5.09 1.04 -11.54
CA ALA A 63 5.37 0.49 -10.22
C ALA A 63 6.71 -0.23 -10.17
N THR A 64 7.43 -0.02 -9.07
CA THR A 64 8.68 -0.72 -8.77
C THR A 64 8.62 -1.33 -7.37
N TYR A 65 9.40 -2.39 -7.13
CA TYR A 65 9.46 -3.01 -5.82
C TYR A 65 10.17 -2.14 -4.79
N LYS A 66 9.67 -2.19 -3.56
CA LYS A 66 10.25 -1.57 -2.39
C LYS A 66 10.42 -2.64 -1.30
N TYR A 67 11.65 -2.89 -0.85
CA TYR A 67 11.95 -3.93 0.13
C TYR A 67 12.18 -3.41 1.56
N SER A 68 12.33 -2.10 1.71
CA SER A 68 12.62 -1.51 3.02
C SER A 68 12.25 -0.03 3.07
N VAL A 69 12.28 0.52 4.27
CA VAL A 69 12.35 1.97 4.50
C VAL A 69 13.76 2.32 4.96
N LYS A 70 14.41 3.24 4.26
CA LYS A 70 15.70 3.79 4.70
C LYS A 70 15.47 5.03 5.57
N PHE A 71 15.93 4.97 6.81
CA PHE A 71 15.93 6.09 7.72
C PHE A 71 17.30 6.77 7.68
N LYS A 72 17.32 8.06 7.32
CA LYS A 72 18.53 8.88 7.28
C LYS A 72 18.48 9.95 8.36
N ASN A 73 19.58 10.09 9.08
CA ASN A 73 19.71 11.09 10.16
C ASN A 73 18.55 11.01 11.19
N PHE A 74 17.98 9.82 11.38
CA PHE A 74 16.84 9.61 12.26
C PHE A 74 17.28 9.46 13.72
N SER A 75 18.48 8.99 13.94
CA SER A 75 19.06 8.77 15.27
C SER A 75 20.55 9.07 15.29
N GLU A 76 21.14 9.17 16.49
CA GLU A 76 22.58 9.28 16.72
C GLU A 76 23.40 8.08 16.23
N TYR A 77 22.74 6.96 15.94
CA TYR A 77 23.40 5.74 15.44
C TYR A 77 23.54 5.68 13.92
N GLY A 78 23.21 6.80 13.22
CA GLY A 78 23.35 6.92 11.78
C GLY A 78 22.17 6.38 10.99
N ASP A 79 22.42 6.14 9.71
CA ASP A 79 21.42 5.63 8.77
C ASP A 79 21.18 4.14 8.96
N PHE A 80 19.96 3.71 8.78
CA PHE A 80 19.62 2.28 8.80
C PHE A 80 18.45 1.97 7.87
N HIS A 81 18.36 0.70 7.44
CA HIS A 81 17.21 0.15 6.72
C HIS A 81 16.30 -0.64 7.67
N TYR A 82 15.00 -0.42 7.53
CA TYR A 82 13.97 -1.27 8.13
C TYR A 82 13.32 -2.10 7.03
N PRO A 83 13.69 -3.39 6.91
CA PRO A 83 13.18 -4.27 5.86
C PRO A 83 11.71 -4.59 6.03
N PHE A 84 11.02 -4.85 4.93
CA PHE A 84 9.73 -5.51 4.94
C PHE A 84 9.97 -7.02 5.00
N TRP A 85 9.72 -7.60 6.14
CA TRP A 85 9.94 -9.01 6.41
C TRP A 85 8.89 -9.54 7.36
N ASP A 86 8.28 -10.66 7.00
CA ASP A 86 7.34 -11.41 7.84
C ASP A 86 7.92 -12.72 8.35
N GLY A 87 9.20 -12.96 8.09
CA GLY A 87 9.95 -14.12 8.52
C GLY A 87 10.08 -14.14 10.04
N GLY A 88 9.00 -14.56 10.64
CA GLY A 88 8.65 -14.50 12.03
C GLY A 88 9.77 -14.70 13.02
N ALA A 89 9.65 -14.04 14.15
CA ALA A 89 10.25 -14.52 15.38
C ALA A 89 9.97 -16.03 15.51
N PRO A 90 10.91 -16.81 16.02
CA PRO A 90 10.66 -18.23 16.28
C PRO A 90 9.31 -18.39 16.94
N SER A 91 8.44 -19.23 16.39
CA SER A 91 7.03 -19.37 16.77
C SER A 91 6.74 -19.65 18.24
N ASN A 92 7.79 -19.82 19.03
CA ASN A 92 7.75 -20.12 20.46
C ASN A 92 8.48 -19.08 21.34
N SER A 93 8.88 -17.92 20.79
CA SER A 93 9.53 -16.89 21.61
C SER A 93 8.51 -15.85 22.06
N SER A 94 8.61 -15.46 23.32
CA SER A 94 7.84 -14.34 23.89
C SER A 94 8.38 -12.98 23.49
N CYS A 95 9.50 -12.94 22.74
CA CYS A 95 10.19 -11.73 22.28
C CYS A 95 10.07 -11.62 20.76
N ASP A 96 9.92 -10.40 20.27
CA ASP A 96 9.98 -10.15 18.84
C ASP A 96 11.44 -10.12 18.31
N ILE A 97 11.60 -10.09 17.01
CA ILE A 97 12.92 -10.12 16.38
C ILE A 97 13.74 -8.85 16.69
N LEU A 98 13.08 -7.74 16.96
CA LEU A 98 13.73 -6.48 17.34
C LEU A 98 14.33 -6.58 18.74
N GLU A 99 13.59 -7.15 19.69
CA GLU A 99 14.08 -7.41 21.04
C GLU A 99 15.29 -8.35 21.02
N TRP A 100 15.23 -9.41 20.21
CA TRP A 100 16.36 -10.30 19.98
C TRP A 100 17.58 -9.61 19.40
N PHE A 101 17.40 -8.69 18.46
CA PHE A 101 18.48 -7.90 17.88
C PHE A 101 19.17 -7.02 18.94
N PHE A 102 18.39 -6.31 19.75
CA PHE A 102 18.97 -5.49 20.81
C PHE A 102 19.64 -6.34 21.91
N HIS A 103 19.04 -7.45 22.29
CA HIS A 103 19.67 -8.39 23.22
C HIS A 103 21.01 -8.92 22.69
N TYR A 104 21.04 -9.34 21.42
CA TYR A 104 22.25 -9.82 20.78
C TYR A 104 23.36 -8.74 20.78
N ARG A 105 23.03 -7.51 20.43
CA ARG A 105 23.97 -6.40 20.47
C ARG A 105 24.50 -6.12 21.86
N ALA A 106 23.65 -6.09 22.84
CA ALA A 106 24.02 -5.82 24.25
C ALA A 106 24.94 -6.91 24.83
N THR A 107 24.70 -8.17 24.48
CA THR A 107 25.44 -9.31 25.05
C THR A 107 26.74 -9.65 24.28
N ASN A 108 26.88 -9.21 23.02
CA ASN A 108 28.04 -9.53 22.18
C ASN A 108 28.95 -8.33 21.86
N GLY A 109 28.97 -7.31 22.73
CA GLY A 109 29.86 -6.16 22.57
C GLY A 109 29.53 -5.26 21.37
N ASN A 110 28.24 -5.15 21.03
CA ASN A 110 27.74 -4.31 19.96
C ASN A 110 28.37 -4.62 18.58
N PRO A 111 28.25 -5.83 18.05
CA PRO A 111 28.83 -6.21 16.79
C PRO A 111 28.32 -5.32 15.64
N GLN A 112 29.14 -5.14 14.61
CA GLN A 112 28.84 -4.30 13.44
C GLN A 112 27.91 -5.04 12.45
N VAL A 113 26.80 -5.52 12.96
CA VAL A 113 25.73 -6.16 12.15
C VAL A 113 24.61 -5.16 11.98
N SER A 114 24.24 -4.88 10.74
CA SER A 114 23.11 -3.97 10.46
C SER A 114 21.79 -4.61 10.85
N PHE A 115 20.78 -3.79 11.17
CA PHE A 115 19.44 -4.29 11.44
C PHE A 115 18.86 -5.05 10.25
N ALA A 116 19.13 -4.59 9.04
CA ALA A 116 18.70 -5.28 7.82
C ALA A 116 19.34 -6.66 7.67
N GLU A 117 20.64 -6.78 7.95
CA GLU A 117 21.37 -8.06 7.92
C GLU A 117 20.81 -9.06 8.94
N TRP A 118 20.42 -8.57 10.12
CA TRP A 118 19.78 -9.39 11.13
C TRP A 118 18.38 -9.87 10.71
N MET A 119 17.61 -8.95 10.11
CA MET A 119 16.20 -9.16 9.83
C MET A 119 15.93 -10.02 8.61
N THR A 120 16.76 -9.96 7.56
CA THR A 120 16.41 -10.56 6.27
C THR A 120 17.61 -11.11 5.51
N PRO A 121 17.46 -12.30 4.87
CA PRO A 121 18.52 -12.87 4.04
C PRO A 121 18.84 -12.05 2.78
N TYR A 122 17.98 -11.12 2.37
CA TYR A 122 18.20 -10.28 1.20
C TYR A 122 18.68 -8.85 1.53
N TRP A 123 19.27 -8.67 2.71
CA TRP A 123 19.77 -7.37 3.16
C TRP A 123 20.75 -6.71 2.20
N ARG A 124 21.59 -7.49 1.49
CA ARG A 124 22.52 -6.94 0.50
C ARG A 124 21.81 -6.34 -0.70
N ILE A 125 20.70 -6.94 -1.14
CA ILE A 125 19.85 -6.38 -2.21
C ILE A 125 19.32 -5.02 -1.79
N ILE A 126 18.91 -4.89 -0.52
CA ILE A 126 18.42 -3.65 0.06
C ILE A 126 19.52 -2.59 0.11
N GLU A 127 20.68 -2.92 0.66
CA GLU A 127 21.79 -1.98 0.83
C GLU A 127 22.37 -1.51 -0.50
N GLU A 128 22.43 -2.38 -1.50
CA GLU A 128 22.91 -2.07 -2.84
C GLU A 128 21.84 -1.46 -3.75
N ASN A 129 20.62 -1.24 -3.24
CA ASN A 129 19.48 -0.72 -4.00
C ASN A 129 19.21 -1.52 -5.28
N LYS A 130 19.18 -2.83 -5.17
CA LYS A 130 18.93 -3.77 -6.27
C LYS A 130 17.52 -4.37 -6.18
N VAL A 131 17.08 -4.94 -7.29
CA VAL A 131 15.82 -5.68 -7.41
C VAL A 131 16.13 -7.11 -7.84
N VAL A 132 15.42 -8.06 -7.29
CA VAL A 132 15.45 -9.45 -7.78
C VAL A 132 14.60 -9.53 -9.04
N THR A 133 15.25 -9.86 -10.16
CA THR A 133 14.58 -9.94 -11.47
C THR A 133 14.14 -11.37 -11.82
N ASN A 134 14.66 -12.38 -11.12
CA ASN A 134 14.35 -13.78 -11.36
C ASN A 134 13.80 -14.44 -10.11
N ASP A 135 12.77 -15.26 -10.29
CA ASP A 135 12.25 -16.14 -9.26
C ASP A 135 13.21 -17.33 -9.05
N PHE A 136 13.81 -17.38 -7.89
CA PHE A 136 14.40 -18.62 -7.40
C PHE A 136 13.34 -19.36 -6.61
N GLU A 137 13.11 -20.64 -6.87
CA GLU A 137 12.09 -21.45 -6.19
C GLU A 137 12.16 -21.38 -4.66
N SER A 138 13.39 -21.26 -4.12
CA SER A 138 13.67 -21.18 -2.70
C SER A 138 13.69 -19.77 -2.10
N PHE A 139 13.68 -18.72 -2.92
CA PHE A 139 13.87 -17.35 -2.49
C PHE A 139 12.99 -16.36 -3.25
N LYS A 140 11.93 -15.92 -2.60
CA LYS A 140 10.92 -15.02 -3.16
C LYS A 140 10.87 -13.68 -2.42
N ALA A 141 11.95 -12.91 -2.54
CA ALA A 141 12.06 -11.59 -1.87
C ALA A 141 10.88 -10.66 -2.17
N TYR A 142 10.32 -10.74 -3.38
CA TYR A 142 9.17 -9.93 -3.78
C TYR A 142 7.89 -10.20 -2.98
N LYS A 143 7.79 -11.36 -2.27
CA LYS A 143 6.61 -11.66 -1.45
C LYS A 143 6.40 -10.67 -0.31
N ASN A 144 7.48 -10.06 0.17
CA ASN A 144 7.43 -9.09 1.26
C ASN A 144 7.68 -7.66 0.77
N ALA A 145 7.58 -7.44 -0.53
CA ALA A 145 7.77 -6.11 -1.10
C ALA A 145 6.52 -5.25 -0.96
N GLY A 146 6.72 -3.96 -0.68
CA GLY A 146 5.81 -2.91 -1.09
C GLY A 146 6.17 -2.40 -2.48
N TYR A 147 5.61 -1.26 -2.85
CA TYR A 147 5.83 -0.65 -4.15
C TYR A 147 6.07 0.85 -4.03
N HIS A 148 6.79 1.40 -5.00
CA HIS A 148 6.66 2.79 -5.41
C HIS A 148 5.84 2.81 -6.70
N LEU A 149 4.86 3.69 -6.82
CA LEU A 149 3.98 3.73 -7.98
C LEU A 149 3.47 5.16 -8.24
N ASP A 150 3.03 5.41 -9.46
CA ASP A 150 2.29 6.60 -9.80
C ASP A 150 0.83 6.46 -9.31
N ALA A 151 0.48 7.24 -8.30
CA ALA A 151 -0.82 7.19 -7.65
C ALA A 151 -1.97 7.58 -8.58
N VAL A 152 -1.74 8.52 -9.50
CA VAL A 152 -2.76 8.97 -10.45
C VAL A 152 -3.02 7.89 -11.49
N LYS A 153 -1.96 7.29 -12.04
CA LYS A 153 -2.09 6.17 -12.98
C LYS A 153 -2.80 4.99 -12.33
N PHE A 154 -2.44 4.68 -11.07
CA PHE A 154 -3.07 3.59 -10.33
C PHE A 154 -4.57 3.82 -10.10
N ALA A 155 -4.97 5.02 -9.65
CA ALA A 155 -6.38 5.38 -9.49
C ALA A 155 -7.15 5.29 -10.82
N ASN A 156 -6.56 5.79 -11.91
CA ASN A 156 -7.15 5.74 -13.24
C ASN A 156 -7.31 4.30 -13.76
N MET A 157 -6.31 3.44 -13.55
CA MET A 157 -6.39 2.03 -13.90
C MET A 157 -7.50 1.33 -13.12
N LEU A 158 -7.58 1.53 -11.80
CA LEU A 158 -8.66 0.98 -10.99
C LEU A 158 -10.03 1.43 -11.46
N ARG A 159 -10.19 2.72 -11.77
CA ARG A 159 -11.44 3.26 -12.32
C ARG A 159 -11.81 2.55 -13.63
N ARG A 160 -10.90 2.60 -14.62
CA ARG A 160 -11.16 2.17 -16.00
C ARG A 160 -11.33 0.65 -16.11
N ASP A 161 -10.42 -0.12 -15.50
CA ASP A 161 -10.30 -1.56 -15.79
C ASP A 161 -10.93 -2.44 -14.71
N PHE A 162 -11.14 -1.89 -13.52
CA PHE A 162 -11.67 -2.67 -12.42
C PHE A 162 -13.07 -2.24 -12.00
N CYS A 163 -13.26 -0.98 -11.62
CA CYS A 163 -14.48 -0.49 -10.97
C CYS A 163 -15.65 -0.31 -11.95
N ILE A 164 -15.44 0.46 -13.02
CA ILE A 164 -16.51 0.77 -14.00
C ILE A 164 -17.02 -0.52 -14.68
N PRO A 165 -16.18 -1.44 -15.16
CA PRO A 165 -16.66 -2.68 -15.77
C PRO A 165 -17.46 -3.58 -14.82
N ARG A 166 -17.30 -3.40 -13.49
CA ARG A 166 -18.03 -4.15 -12.47
C ARG A 166 -19.27 -3.42 -11.95
N GLY A 167 -19.62 -2.29 -12.55
CA GLY A 167 -20.86 -1.58 -12.26
C GLY A 167 -20.75 -0.48 -11.19
N VAL A 168 -19.55 -0.05 -10.82
CA VAL A 168 -19.39 1.17 -10.02
C VAL A 168 -19.88 2.35 -10.82
N VAL A 169 -20.84 3.11 -10.27
CA VAL A 169 -21.35 4.34 -10.88
C VAL A 169 -20.43 5.48 -10.50
N HIS A 170 -19.98 6.22 -11.47
CA HIS A 170 -19.09 7.37 -11.30
C HIS A 170 -19.84 8.67 -11.61
N HIS A 171 -19.87 9.57 -10.64
CA HIS A 171 -20.44 10.91 -10.79
C HIS A 171 -19.40 11.98 -10.58
N ILE A 172 -19.48 13.01 -11.41
CA ILE A 172 -18.65 14.22 -11.28
C ILE A 172 -19.49 15.32 -10.65
N ASP A 173 -19.20 15.58 -9.37
CA ASP A 173 -19.84 16.66 -8.61
C ASP A 173 -18.99 17.05 -7.40
N THR A 174 -19.11 18.31 -6.99
CA THR A 174 -18.49 18.83 -5.76
C THR A 174 -19.49 18.78 -4.62
N ILE A 175 -19.28 17.84 -3.70
CA ILE A 175 -20.16 17.69 -2.53
C ILE A 175 -19.86 18.77 -1.51
N LYS A 176 -20.87 19.54 -1.11
CA LYS A 176 -20.78 20.65 -0.15
C LYS A 176 -21.22 20.25 1.24
N ASP A 177 -22.22 19.38 1.35
CA ASP A 177 -22.80 18.99 2.64
C ASP A 177 -23.49 17.62 2.54
N CYS A 178 -23.99 17.14 3.67
CA CYS A 178 -24.84 15.97 3.74
C CYS A 178 -26.04 16.22 4.67
N ILE A 179 -27.21 15.70 4.28
CA ILE A 179 -28.42 15.73 5.08
C ILE A 179 -28.50 14.40 5.83
N LYS A 180 -28.71 14.49 7.14
CA LYS A 180 -28.92 13.30 7.99
C LYS A 180 -30.38 13.08 8.26
N ASP A 181 -30.75 11.82 8.42
CA ASP A 181 -32.08 11.43 8.92
C ASP A 181 -32.17 11.59 10.45
N THR A 182 -33.36 11.24 11.00
CA THR A 182 -33.64 11.32 12.44
C THR A 182 -32.75 10.40 13.29
N ASP A 183 -32.21 9.35 12.70
CA ASP A 183 -31.34 8.36 13.35
C ASP A 183 -29.84 8.72 13.22
N GLY A 184 -29.53 9.82 12.53
CA GLY A 184 -28.18 10.31 12.32
C GLY A 184 -27.46 9.69 11.12
N ASN A 185 -28.12 8.87 10.30
CA ASN A 185 -27.57 8.32 9.08
C ASN A 185 -27.58 9.37 7.96
N ILE A 186 -26.68 9.23 6.98
CA ILE A 186 -26.66 10.10 5.80
C ILE A 186 -27.86 9.72 4.91
N ALA A 187 -28.86 10.60 4.81
CA ALA A 187 -30.03 10.46 3.96
C ALA A 187 -29.76 10.90 2.52
N SER A 188 -29.01 12.01 2.34
CA SER A 188 -28.64 12.53 1.03
C SER A 188 -27.36 13.35 1.08
N LEU A 189 -26.75 13.55 -0.08
CA LEU A 189 -25.63 14.45 -0.29
C LEU A 189 -26.10 15.72 -0.98
N VAL A 190 -25.46 16.85 -0.65
CA VAL A 190 -25.73 18.15 -1.29
C VAL A 190 -24.55 18.47 -2.18
N GLY A 191 -24.74 18.39 -3.49
CA GLY A 191 -23.75 18.73 -4.51
C GLY A 191 -23.88 20.16 -5.02
N GLU A 192 -23.00 20.57 -5.91
CA GLU A 192 -23.13 21.79 -6.70
C GLU A 192 -24.06 21.60 -7.90
N LYS A 193 -24.16 20.37 -8.39
CA LYS A 193 -25.06 19.97 -9.46
C LYS A 193 -26.26 19.26 -8.83
N ASP A 194 -27.44 19.59 -9.27
CA ASP A 194 -28.64 18.86 -8.88
C ASP A 194 -28.58 17.44 -9.44
N ILE A 195 -28.35 16.46 -8.57
CA ILE A 195 -28.34 15.04 -8.90
C ILE A 195 -29.57 14.36 -8.33
#